data_47bc1bc1552b972cc73954af67f2a504
#
_entry.id   47bc1bc1552b972cc73954af67f2a504
#
_cell.length_a   1.000
_cell.length_b   1.000
_cell.length_c   1.000
_cell.angle_alpha   90.00
_cell.angle_beta   90.00
_cell.angle_gamma   90.00
#
_symmetry.space_group_name_H-M   'P 1'
#
loop_
_entity.id
_entity.type
_entity.pdbx_description
1 polymer ?
#
loop_
_entity_poly.entity_id
_entity_poly.type
_entity_poly.pdbx_seq_one_letter_code
_entity_poly.pdbx_strand_id
1 'polypeptide(L)'
;MSSKVNRQTLVAMLRHMRPAYSVAEEAFCNEYLYPVFGKPDEHGNYIHVIGDQPDIMFTAHTDTVHKIGGLQEVVIENSFATAPNSNCLGADCTTGLWLMLGMIEAGVEGVYVAHAAEEIGGIGSTNLVKDRPTWLNYIDICISFDRFGTNSIITHQSYMRTASDVFANSLSAVLGMRSMQPDTNGLYTDSYEYAEVVAECTNISVGYYSQHTSKESQDYTLLRHCLRGSVRLIGAS
;
A
#
# COMPACT_ATOMS: atom_id res chain seq x y z
N MET A 1 -9.61 16.89 -16.42
CA MET A 1 -9.29 15.58 -17.04
C MET A 1 -9.88 14.50 -16.15
N SER A 2 -10.48 13.43 -16.70
CA SER A 2 -10.92 12.29 -15.89
C SER A 2 -9.68 11.58 -15.37
N SER A 3 -9.58 11.36 -14.04
CA SER A 3 -8.49 10.60 -13.43
C SER A 3 -8.40 9.22 -14.08
N LYS A 4 -7.18 8.79 -14.41
CA LYS A 4 -6.92 7.42 -14.89
C LYS A 4 -7.14 6.42 -13.76
N VAL A 5 -6.88 6.85 -12.52
CA VAL A 5 -7.07 6.04 -11.30
C VAL A 5 -8.49 6.23 -10.78
N ASN A 6 -9.35 5.24 -11.02
CA ASN A 6 -10.77 5.25 -10.70
C ASN A 6 -11.27 3.86 -10.29
N ARG A 7 -12.57 3.70 -10.04
CA ARG A 7 -13.17 2.42 -9.64
C ARG A 7 -12.94 1.30 -10.68
N GLN A 8 -13.00 1.64 -11.96
CA GLN A 8 -12.80 0.65 -13.03
C GLN A 8 -11.36 0.15 -13.03
N THR A 9 -10.39 1.03 -12.81
CA THR A 9 -8.98 0.67 -12.65
C THR A 9 -8.77 -0.24 -11.45
N LEU A 10 -9.37 0.06 -10.28
CA LEU A 10 -9.29 -0.81 -9.11
C LEU A 10 -9.83 -2.21 -9.41
N VAL A 11 -11.02 -2.29 -10.05
CA VAL A 11 -11.62 -3.58 -10.42
C VAL A 11 -10.74 -4.34 -11.41
N ALA A 12 -10.15 -3.66 -12.37
CA ALA A 12 -9.22 -4.28 -13.32
C ALA A 12 -7.99 -4.84 -12.60
N MET A 13 -7.40 -4.08 -11.67
CA MET A 13 -6.25 -4.52 -10.86
C MET A 13 -6.62 -5.72 -9.96
N LEU A 14 -7.77 -5.71 -9.29
CA LEU A 14 -8.26 -6.81 -8.45
C LEU A 14 -8.55 -8.13 -9.23
N ARG A 15 -8.67 -8.06 -10.54
CA ARG A 15 -8.82 -9.29 -11.36
C ARG A 15 -7.54 -10.11 -11.45
N HIS A 16 -6.39 -9.55 -11.15
CA HIS A 16 -5.11 -10.25 -11.25
C HIS A 16 -4.82 -11.06 -9.99
N MET A 17 -4.70 -12.36 -10.16
CA MET A 17 -4.19 -13.30 -9.13
C MET A 17 -2.66 -13.33 -9.25
N ARG A 18 -1.94 -12.85 -8.23
CA ARG A 18 -0.51 -12.52 -8.31
C ARG A 18 0.34 -13.18 -7.21
N PRO A 19 0.49 -14.50 -7.19
CA PRO A 19 1.47 -15.10 -6.27
C PRO A 19 2.85 -14.49 -6.49
N ALA A 20 3.63 -14.33 -5.41
CA ALA A 20 4.99 -13.79 -5.47
C ALA A 20 5.83 -14.47 -6.55
N TYR A 21 6.57 -13.67 -7.33
CA TYR A 21 7.46 -14.10 -8.42
C TYR A 21 6.78 -14.88 -9.56
N SER A 22 5.46 -14.81 -9.66
CA SER A 22 4.72 -15.45 -10.76
C SER A 22 4.76 -14.62 -12.04
N VAL A 23 4.61 -15.27 -13.18
CA VAL A 23 4.41 -14.60 -14.48
C VAL A 23 3.18 -13.67 -14.44
N ALA A 24 2.17 -14.00 -13.63
CA ALA A 24 0.98 -13.17 -13.47
C ALA A 24 1.26 -11.88 -12.69
N GLU A 25 2.12 -11.93 -11.68
CA GLU A 25 2.61 -10.73 -10.99
C GLU A 25 3.44 -9.86 -11.92
N GLU A 26 4.38 -10.45 -12.68
CA GLU A 26 5.17 -9.74 -13.69
C GLU A 26 4.27 -9.05 -14.72
N ALA A 27 3.25 -9.74 -15.23
CA ALA A 27 2.29 -9.16 -16.18
C ALA A 27 1.53 -7.97 -15.58
N PHE A 28 1.07 -8.08 -14.34
CA PHE A 28 0.43 -7.00 -13.61
C PHE A 28 1.36 -5.81 -13.43
N CYS A 29 2.58 -6.04 -12.98
CA CYS A 29 3.58 -4.98 -12.78
C CYS A 29 3.91 -4.27 -14.10
N ASN A 30 4.03 -5.01 -15.20
CA ASN A 30 4.25 -4.43 -16.52
C ASN A 30 3.07 -3.58 -17.00
N GLU A 31 1.84 -3.95 -16.64
CA GLU A 31 0.64 -3.20 -17.04
C GLU A 31 0.41 -1.95 -16.20
N TYR A 32 0.58 -2.01 -14.86
CA TYR A 32 0.17 -0.94 -13.96
C TYR A 32 1.33 -0.16 -13.34
N LEU A 33 2.45 -0.79 -13.05
CA LEU A 33 3.57 -0.16 -12.33
C LEU A 33 4.65 0.35 -13.27
N TYR A 34 5.12 -0.47 -14.20
CA TYR A 34 6.20 -0.10 -15.11
C TYR A 34 5.98 1.24 -15.85
N PRO A 35 4.76 1.57 -16.35
CA PRO A 35 4.52 2.85 -17.02
C PRO A 35 4.71 4.09 -16.14
N VAL A 36 4.68 3.93 -14.82
CA VAL A 36 4.75 5.01 -13.83
C VAL A 36 6.10 5.01 -13.10
N PHE A 37 6.52 3.83 -12.66
CA PHE A 37 7.72 3.65 -11.82
C PHE A 37 8.99 3.40 -12.66
N GLY A 38 8.86 2.90 -13.89
CA GLY A 38 9.97 2.40 -14.69
C GLY A 38 10.37 0.97 -14.29
N LYS A 39 11.64 0.63 -14.47
CA LYS A 39 12.16 -0.70 -14.14
C LYS A 39 12.26 -0.92 -12.63
N PRO A 40 11.97 -2.14 -12.15
CA PRO A 40 12.24 -2.48 -10.76
C PRO A 40 13.76 -2.45 -10.48
N ASP A 41 14.10 -2.36 -9.18
CA ASP A 41 15.45 -2.57 -8.69
C ASP A 41 15.87 -4.05 -8.80
N GLU A 42 17.09 -4.37 -8.33
CA GLU A 42 17.61 -5.73 -8.37
C GLU A 42 16.89 -6.73 -7.45
N HIS A 43 16.05 -6.24 -6.54
CA HIS A 43 15.23 -7.03 -5.63
C HIS A 43 13.77 -7.12 -6.08
N GLY A 44 13.42 -6.47 -7.19
CA GLY A 44 12.06 -6.46 -7.74
C GLY A 44 11.17 -5.34 -7.23
N ASN A 45 11.68 -4.42 -6.39
CA ASN A 45 10.91 -3.28 -5.91
C ASN A 45 10.78 -2.22 -7.00
N TYR A 46 9.61 -1.62 -7.11
CA TYR A 46 9.35 -0.47 -7.97
C TYR A 46 9.43 0.82 -7.17
N ILE A 47 10.30 1.74 -7.54
CA ILE A 47 10.55 2.99 -6.80
C ILE A 47 10.26 4.19 -7.70
N HIS A 48 9.47 5.16 -7.19
CA HIS A 48 9.16 6.41 -7.86
C HIS A 48 9.28 7.58 -6.88
N VAL A 49 9.88 8.69 -7.30
CA VAL A 49 10.13 9.84 -6.44
C VAL A 49 9.46 11.08 -7.04
N ILE A 50 8.71 11.81 -6.24
CA ILE A 50 8.14 13.11 -6.56
C ILE A 50 8.65 14.12 -5.52
N GLY A 51 9.23 15.23 -5.97
CA GLY A 51 9.86 16.24 -5.13
C GLY A 51 11.39 16.19 -5.17
N ASP A 52 12.04 17.20 -4.62
CA ASP A 52 13.52 17.31 -4.67
C ASP A 52 14.19 16.48 -3.56
N GLN A 53 13.71 16.56 -2.34
CA GLN A 53 14.13 15.72 -1.21
C GLN A 53 12.94 15.39 -0.30
N PRO A 54 12.02 14.53 -0.75
CA PRO A 54 10.86 14.19 0.06
C PRO A 54 11.28 13.41 1.32
N ASP A 55 10.65 13.74 2.44
CA ASP A 55 10.87 13.14 3.75
C ASP A 55 9.84 12.06 4.10
N ILE A 56 8.85 11.84 3.22
CA ILE A 56 7.80 10.84 3.39
C ILE A 56 7.95 9.73 2.35
N MET A 57 7.89 8.49 2.82
CA MET A 57 7.82 7.30 1.98
C MET A 57 6.44 6.64 2.11
N PHE A 58 5.87 6.23 0.98
CA PHE A 58 4.62 5.49 0.86
C PHE A 58 4.90 4.09 0.34
N THR A 59 4.33 3.05 0.99
CA THR A 59 4.61 1.67 0.62
C THR A 59 3.35 0.84 0.43
N ALA A 60 3.44 -0.13 -0.46
CA ALA A 60 2.51 -1.22 -0.70
C ALA A 60 3.29 -2.38 -1.34
N HIS A 61 2.70 -3.57 -1.47
CA HIS A 61 3.38 -4.69 -2.11
C HIS A 61 2.71 -5.18 -3.40
N THR A 62 3.49 -5.87 -4.25
CA THR A 62 3.07 -6.28 -5.60
C THR A 62 2.37 -7.62 -5.62
N ASP A 63 2.75 -8.54 -4.75
CA ASP A 63 2.23 -9.90 -4.67
C ASP A 63 0.91 -10.01 -3.92
N THR A 64 0.33 -11.19 -3.90
CA THR A 64 -0.88 -11.55 -3.17
C THR A 64 -0.84 -13.03 -2.80
N VAL A 65 -1.58 -13.46 -1.77
CA VAL A 65 -1.67 -14.88 -1.32
C VAL A 65 -2.49 -15.79 -2.25
N HIS A 66 -2.71 -15.42 -3.51
CA HIS A 66 -3.35 -16.32 -4.46
C HIS A 66 -2.54 -17.60 -4.63
N LYS A 67 -3.24 -18.74 -4.74
CA LYS A 67 -2.58 -20.05 -4.90
C LYS A 67 -2.10 -20.32 -6.32
N ILE A 68 -2.71 -19.63 -7.30
CA ILE A 68 -2.38 -19.73 -8.73
C ILE A 68 -2.37 -18.33 -9.32
N GLY A 69 -1.55 -18.13 -10.34
CA GLY A 69 -1.54 -16.90 -11.13
C GLY A 69 -2.61 -16.90 -12.23
N GLY A 70 -3.00 -15.72 -12.68
CA GLY A 70 -3.96 -15.54 -13.76
C GLY A 70 -5.00 -14.47 -13.48
N LEU A 71 -6.22 -14.65 -14.00
CA LEU A 71 -7.32 -13.71 -13.79
C LEU A 71 -8.48 -14.38 -13.05
N GLN A 72 -9.16 -13.60 -12.21
CA GLN A 72 -10.36 -13.98 -11.47
C GLN A 72 -11.56 -13.09 -11.83
N GLU A 73 -12.76 -13.57 -11.51
CA GLU A 73 -13.97 -12.77 -11.55
C GLU A 73 -14.05 -11.90 -10.29
N VAL A 74 -14.34 -10.61 -10.48
CA VAL A 74 -14.59 -9.66 -9.39
C VAL A 74 -16.02 -9.19 -9.48
N VAL A 75 -16.78 -9.39 -8.41
CA VAL A 75 -18.19 -8.99 -8.27
C VAL A 75 -18.25 -7.74 -7.41
N ILE A 76 -19.07 -6.79 -7.85
CA ILE A 76 -19.31 -5.54 -7.12
C ILE A 76 -20.76 -5.49 -6.69
N GLU A 77 -20.96 -5.47 -5.39
CA GLU A 77 -22.29 -5.26 -4.79
C GLU A 77 -22.25 -4.02 -3.89
N ASN A 78 -23.10 -3.03 -4.19
CA ASN A 78 -23.09 -1.72 -3.53
C ASN A 78 -21.70 -1.05 -3.67
N SER A 79 -20.95 -0.92 -2.57
CA SER A 79 -19.60 -0.38 -2.55
C SER A 79 -18.51 -1.44 -2.37
N PHE A 80 -18.89 -2.70 -2.20
CA PHE A 80 -17.95 -3.79 -1.91
C PHE A 80 -17.57 -4.58 -3.16
N ALA A 81 -16.27 -4.84 -3.30
CA ALA A 81 -15.71 -5.79 -4.26
C ALA A 81 -15.43 -7.12 -3.55
N THR A 82 -15.71 -8.24 -4.22
CA THR A 82 -15.44 -9.61 -3.77
C THR A 82 -15.02 -10.49 -4.94
N ALA A 83 -14.41 -11.66 -4.65
CA ALA A 83 -14.05 -12.67 -5.64
C ALA A 83 -14.60 -14.05 -5.22
N PRO A 84 -15.88 -14.36 -5.51
CA PRO A 84 -16.58 -15.51 -4.91
C PRO A 84 -15.99 -16.87 -5.30
N ASN A 85 -15.27 -16.96 -6.41
CA ASN A 85 -14.68 -18.20 -6.94
C ASN A 85 -13.15 -18.28 -6.75
N SER A 86 -12.60 -17.47 -5.84
CA SER A 86 -11.16 -17.40 -5.59
C SER A 86 -10.82 -17.70 -4.13
N ASN A 87 -9.55 -17.99 -3.84
CA ASN A 87 -9.10 -18.19 -2.47
C ASN A 87 -8.95 -16.87 -1.68
N CYS A 88 -8.82 -15.74 -2.39
CA CYS A 88 -8.85 -14.39 -1.85
C CYS A 88 -9.25 -13.40 -2.94
N LEU A 89 -9.51 -12.13 -2.60
CA LEU A 89 -9.70 -11.04 -3.56
C LEU A 89 -8.36 -10.45 -4.01
N GLY A 90 -7.35 -10.45 -3.12
CA GLY A 90 -6.07 -9.77 -3.32
C GLY A 90 -6.19 -8.25 -3.19
N ALA A 91 -7.13 -7.76 -2.38
CA ALA A 91 -7.21 -6.36 -2.00
C ALA A 91 -5.99 -5.93 -1.19
N ASP A 92 -5.49 -6.84 -0.40
CA ASP A 92 -4.19 -6.91 0.22
C ASP A 92 -3.13 -7.38 -0.82
N CYS A 93 -2.23 -6.55 -1.43
CA CYS A 93 -2.21 -5.10 -1.27
C CYS A 93 -2.55 -4.33 -2.56
N THR A 94 -3.48 -4.83 -3.41
CA THR A 94 -3.93 -4.10 -4.62
C THR A 94 -4.43 -2.68 -4.29
N THR A 95 -5.08 -2.53 -3.15
CA THR A 95 -5.62 -1.26 -2.67
C THR A 95 -4.54 -0.24 -2.36
N GLY A 96 -3.45 -0.65 -1.74
CA GLY A 96 -2.30 0.20 -1.50
C GLY A 96 -1.65 0.68 -2.80
N LEU A 97 -1.45 -0.22 -3.76
CA LEU A 97 -0.94 0.14 -5.08
C LEU A 97 -1.86 1.13 -5.81
N TRP A 98 -3.17 0.91 -5.76
CA TRP A 98 -4.15 1.82 -6.37
C TRP A 98 -4.11 3.21 -5.73
N LEU A 99 -3.96 3.29 -4.40
CA LEU A 99 -3.81 4.56 -3.67
C LEU A 99 -2.54 5.29 -4.10
N MET A 100 -1.40 4.60 -4.13
CA MET A 100 -0.12 5.18 -4.55
C MET A 100 -0.18 5.71 -5.98
N LEU A 101 -0.76 4.95 -6.93
CA LEU A 101 -0.95 5.43 -8.30
C LEU A 101 -1.81 6.69 -8.38
N GLY A 102 -2.88 6.77 -7.56
CA GLY A 102 -3.73 7.95 -7.49
C GLY A 102 -3.05 9.17 -6.86
N MET A 103 -2.20 8.97 -5.87
CA MET A 103 -1.39 10.02 -5.24
C MET A 103 -0.33 10.54 -6.21
N ILE A 104 0.35 9.65 -6.94
CA ILE A 104 1.33 10.01 -7.98
C ILE A 104 0.64 10.81 -9.10
N GLU A 105 -0.53 10.37 -9.58
CA GLU A 105 -1.32 11.13 -10.58
C GLU A 105 -1.71 12.52 -10.09
N ALA A 106 -1.92 12.68 -8.79
CA ALA A 106 -2.24 13.96 -8.15
C ALA A 106 -0.99 14.82 -7.87
N GLY A 107 0.23 14.30 -8.03
CA GLY A 107 1.47 15.01 -7.77
C GLY A 107 1.81 15.16 -6.28
N VAL A 108 1.38 14.23 -5.43
CA VAL A 108 1.76 14.20 -4.01
C VAL A 108 3.25 13.91 -3.89
N GLU A 109 4.01 14.78 -3.24
CA GLU A 109 5.44 14.59 -3.02
C GLU A 109 5.71 13.42 -2.08
N GLY A 110 6.76 12.65 -2.38
CA GLY A 110 7.15 11.49 -1.60
C GLY A 110 7.99 10.50 -2.39
N VAL A 111 8.54 9.51 -1.67
CA VAL A 111 9.13 8.30 -2.24
C VAL A 111 8.08 7.20 -2.21
N TYR A 112 7.74 6.66 -3.35
CA TYR A 112 6.76 5.57 -3.50
C TYR A 112 7.49 4.26 -3.75
N VAL A 113 7.24 3.25 -2.93
CA VAL A 113 7.88 1.94 -3.08
C VAL A 113 6.81 0.85 -3.13
N ALA A 114 6.71 0.15 -4.27
CA ALA A 114 5.93 -1.07 -4.37
C ALA A 114 6.88 -2.26 -4.18
N HIS A 115 6.82 -2.89 -3.01
CA HIS A 115 7.71 -3.97 -2.62
C HIS A 115 7.36 -5.29 -3.28
N ALA A 116 8.37 -6.08 -3.59
CA ALA A 116 8.23 -7.46 -4.04
C ALA A 116 8.20 -8.42 -2.86
N ALA A 117 7.35 -9.46 -2.96
CA ALA A 117 7.37 -10.64 -2.09
C ALA A 117 7.17 -10.33 -0.59
N GLU A 118 6.21 -9.46 -0.25
CA GLU A 118 5.78 -9.21 1.12
C GLU A 118 5.18 -10.46 1.75
N GLU A 119 4.26 -11.13 1.05
CA GLU A 119 3.47 -12.27 1.51
C GLU A 119 4.28 -13.56 1.76
N ILE A 120 5.54 -13.55 1.34
CA ILE A 120 6.49 -14.65 1.59
C ILE A 120 7.68 -14.21 2.46
N GLY A 121 7.50 -13.11 3.22
CA GLY A 121 8.41 -12.68 4.28
C GLY A 121 9.14 -11.38 4.02
N GLY A 122 8.54 -10.41 3.30
CA GLY A 122 9.08 -9.06 3.15
C GLY A 122 10.45 -8.99 2.47
N ILE A 123 10.66 -9.85 1.46
CA ILE A 123 11.99 -10.02 0.85
C ILE A 123 12.46 -8.72 0.20
N GLY A 124 11.55 -8.02 -0.50
CA GLY A 124 11.87 -6.77 -1.18
C GLY A 124 12.26 -5.65 -0.22
N SER A 125 11.47 -5.42 0.82
CA SER A 125 11.71 -4.38 1.83
C SER A 125 12.96 -4.67 2.65
N THR A 126 13.14 -5.92 3.12
CA THR A 126 14.33 -6.36 3.86
C THR A 126 15.62 -6.08 3.07
N ASN A 127 15.64 -6.41 1.78
CA ASN A 127 16.83 -6.18 0.96
C ASN A 127 17.05 -4.69 0.67
N LEU A 128 15.98 -3.92 0.41
CA LEU A 128 16.09 -2.48 0.19
C LEU A 128 16.68 -1.75 1.42
N VAL A 129 16.26 -2.14 2.63
CA VAL A 129 16.84 -1.59 3.87
C VAL A 129 18.30 -1.96 4.03
N LYS A 130 18.69 -3.19 3.69
CA LYS A 130 20.11 -3.63 3.74
C LYS A 130 21.00 -2.84 2.78
N ASP A 131 20.52 -2.57 1.57
CA ASP A 131 21.25 -1.79 0.56
C ASP A 131 21.37 -0.31 0.95
N ARG A 132 20.46 0.15 1.80
CA ARG A 132 20.41 1.50 2.36
C ARG A 132 20.68 2.59 1.32
N PRO A 133 19.82 2.74 0.31
CA PRO A 133 19.99 3.75 -0.73
C PRO A 133 20.05 5.15 -0.11
N THR A 134 20.80 6.05 -0.70
CA THR A 134 21.08 7.37 -0.11
C THR A 134 19.84 8.20 0.20
N TRP A 135 18.78 8.04 -0.61
CA TRP A 135 17.52 8.74 -0.39
C TRP A 135 16.82 8.31 0.92
N LEU A 136 17.06 7.09 1.41
CA LEU A 136 16.47 6.61 2.67
C LEU A 136 16.95 7.42 3.89
N ASN A 137 18.11 8.07 3.80
CA ASN A 137 18.63 8.91 4.89
C ASN A 137 17.84 10.21 5.08
N TYR A 138 16.96 10.58 4.15
CA TYR A 138 16.13 11.77 4.23
C TYR A 138 14.69 11.46 4.61
N ILE A 139 14.34 10.18 4.75
CA ILE A 139 12.98 9.75 5.09
C ILE A 139 12.79 9.80 6.61
N ASP A 140 11.86 10.61 7.06
CA ASP A 140 11.44 10.71 8.47
C ASP A 140 10.16 9.91 8.74
N ILE A 141 9.33 9.68 7.71
CA ILE A 141 8.03 9.05 7.81
C ILE A 141 7.87 7.95 6.77
N CYS A 142 7.45 6.76 7.18
CA CYS A 142 7.04 5.65 6.30
C CYS A 142 5.57 5.29 6.56
N ILE A 143 4.74 5.39 5.53
CA ILE A 143 3.31 5.05 5.59
C ILE A 143 3.03 3.88 4.65
N SER A 144 2.70 2.72 5.22
CA SER A 144 2.21 1.56 4.47
C SER A 144 0.69 1.63 4.30
N PHE A 145 0.20 1.31 3.11
CA PHE A 145 -1.23 1.20 2.79
C PHE A 145 -1.68 -0.26 2.77
N ASP A 146 -1.47 -0.94 3.88
CA ASP A 146 -1.54 -2.40 3.96
C ASP A 146 -2.20 -2.88 5.29
N ARG A 147 -3.21 -2.15 5.77
CA ARG A 147 -3.96 -2.53 6.96
C ARG A 147 -5.43 -2.72 6.64
N PHE A 148 -5.98 -3.86 7.11
CA PHE A 148 -7.41 -4.12 7.02
C PHE A 148 -8.25 -3.15 7.86
N GLY A 149 -9.56 -3.14 7.63
CA GLY A 149 -10.49 -2.32 8.40
C GLY A 149 -10.49 -0.85 8.00
N THR A 150 -10.94 0.00 8.91
CA THR A 150 -11.29 1.39 8.57
C THR A 150 -10.75 2.43 9.53
N ASN A 151 -10.18 2.03 10.67
CA ASN A 151 -10.00 2.91 11.80
C ASN A 151 -8.64 2.81 12.51
N SER A 152 -7.69 2.09 11.95
CA SER A 152 -6.37 1.92 12.55
C SER A 152 -5.30 2.74 11.86
N ILE A 153 -4.48 3.43 12.66
CA ILE A 153 -3.14 3.90 12.33
C ILE A 153 -2.21 3.16 13.27
N ILE A 154 -1.44 2.23 12.73
CA ILE A 154 -0.63 1.32 13.53
C ILE A 154 0.54 2.05 14.15
N THR A 155 0.71 1.89 15.47
CA THR A 155 1.83 2.47 16.26
C THR A 155 2.80 1.41 16.74
N HIS A 156 2.41 0.14 16.72
CA HIS A 156 3.28 -0.99 17.09
C HIS A 156 3.15 -2.07 16.01
N GLN A 157 4.27 -2.60 15.56
CA GLN A 157 4.34 -3.73 14.63
C GLN A 157 5.20 -4.82 15.25
N SER A 158 4.77 -6.07 15.16
CA SER A 158 5.48 -7.21 15.76
C SER A 158 5.91 -6.95 17.23
N TYR A 159 5.02 -6.34 18.01
CA TYR A 159 5.21 -5.96 19.43
C TYR A 159 6.22 -4.81 19.66
N MET A 160 6.84 -4.24 18.64
CA MET A 160 7.71 -3.08 18.74
C MET A 160 6.96 -1.80 18.42
N ARG A 161 7.25 -0.72 19.14
CA ARG A 161 6.75 0.60 18.80
C ARG A 161 7.47 1.11 17.55
N THR A 162 6.74 1.39 16.49
CA THR A 162 7.26 1.85 15.19
C THR A 162 6.80 3.25 14.82
N ALA A 163 5.74 3.76 15.49
CA ALA A 163 5.26 5.13 15.33
C ALA A 163 4.73 5.69 16.66
N SER A 164 4.73 7.02 16.80
CA SER A 164 4.19 7.70 17.97
C SER A 164 2.68 7.92 17.87
N ASP A 165 1.99 7.95 19.02
CA ASP A 165 0.55 8.29 19.07
C ASP A 165 0.30 9.74 18.63
N VAL A 166 1.28 10.63 18.85
CA VAL A 166 1.23 12.03 18.39
C VAL A 166 1.22 12.09 16.88
N PHE A 167 2.12 11.34 16.24
CA PHE A 167 2.16 11.21 14.79
C PHE A 167 0.85 10.61 14.25
N ALA A 168 0.37 9.50 14.80
CA ALA A 168 -0.86 8.85 14.36
C ALA A 168 -2.09 9.77 14.45
N ASN A 169 -2.24 10.53 15.54
CA ASN A 169 -3.32 11.51 15.68
C ASN A 169 -3.18 12.67 14.68
N SER A 170 -1.96 13.15 14.42
CA SER A 170 -1.69 14.20 13.45
C SER A 170 -2.02 13.72 12.03
N LEU A 171 -1.60 12.50 11.67
CA LEU A 171 -1.90 11.88 10.38
C LEU A 171 -3.41 11.73 10.17
N SER A 172 -4.15 11.24 11.18
CA SER A 172 -5.61 11.15 11.15
C SER A 172 -6.27 12.50 10.87
N ALA A 173 -5.77 13.57 11.48
CA ALA A 173 -6.28 14.92 11.28
C ALA A 173 -6.00 15.44 9.86
N VAL A 174 -4.77 15.27 9.35
CA VAL A 174 -4.37 15.69 8.00
C VAL A 174 -5.16 14.93 6.94
N LEU A 175 -5.31 13.61 7.08
CA LEU A 175 -6.12 12.80 6.17
C LEU A 175 -7.61 13.18 6.23
N GLY A 176 -8.05 13.89 7.28
CA GLY A 176 -9.47 14.18 7.53
C GLY A 176 -10.27 12.93 7.88
N MET A 177 -9.62 11.89 8.36
CA MET A 177 -10.19 10.59 8.71
C MET A 177 -10.21 10.40 10.23
N ARG A 178 -10.94 11.28 10.95
CA ARG A 178 -10.98 11.35 12.41
C ARG A 178 -11.46 10.07 13.12
N SER A 179 -12.00 9.10 12.40
CA SER A 179 -12.32 7.77 12.92
C SER A 179 -11.08 6.89 13.06
N MET A 180 -9.99 7.19 12.36
CA MET A 180 -8.74 6.48 12.51
C MET A 180 -8.06 6.90 13.81
N GLN A 181 -7.60 5.92 14.58
CA GLN A 181 -6.99 6.10 15.88
C GLN A 181 -5.67 5.32 15.97
N PRO A 182 -4.74 5.73 16.85
CA PRO A 182 -3.57 4.93 17.19
C PRO A 182 -3.99 3.51 17.59
N ASP A 183 -3.36 2.50 16.98
CA ASP A 183 -3.64 1.09 17.22
C ASP A 183 -2.34 0.31 17.44
N THR A 184 -2.25 -0.39 18.58
CA THR A 184 -1.07 -1.16 18.98
C THR A 184 -1.09 -2.61 18.46
N ASN A 185 -2.13 -3.02 17.72
CA ASN A 185 -2.33 -4.40 17.26
C ASN A 185 -1.83 -4.61 15.84
N GLY A 186 -0.73 -3.99 15.46
CA GLY A 186 -0.07 -4.21 14.18
C GLY A 186 0.67 -5.55 14.15
N LEU A 187 0.56 -6.21 13.01
CA LEU A 187 1.39 -7.35 12.65
C LEU A 187 2.61 -6.87 11.85
N TYR A 188 3.30 -7.81 11.21
CA TYR A 188 4.36 -7.49 10.26
C TYR A 188 3.77 -6.90 8.97
N THR A 189 4.46 -5.97 8.35
CA THR A 189 4.37 -5.51 6.97
C THR A 189 5.68 -4.81 6.58
N ASP A 190 5.88 -4.47 5.32
CA ASP A 190 7.09 -3.84 4.79
C ASP A 190 7.57 -2.61 5.58
N SER A 191 6.66 -1.78 6.12
CA SER A 191 7.07 -0.61 6.92
C SER A 191 7.77 -0.97 8.22
N TYR A 192 7.65 -2.20 8.71
CA TYR A 192 8.38 -2.68 9.89
C TYR A 192 9.90 -2.71 9.64
N GLU A 193 10.33 -3.10 8.44
CA GLU A 193 11.74 -3.20 8.08
C GLU A 193 12.47 -1.85 8.18
N TYR A 194 11.75 -0.75 8.03
CA TYR A 194 12.31 0.60 8.10
C TYR A 194 12.37 1.18 9.51
N ALA A 195 11.75 0.55 10.52
CA ALA A 195 11.57 1.12 11.85
C ALA A 195 12.88 1.39 12.64
N GLU A 196 14.01 0.79 12.24
CA GLU A 196 15.31 1.09 12.83
C GLU A 196 16.00 2.31 12.20
N VAL A 197 15.53 2.78 11.03
CA VAL A 197 16.20 3.84 10.26
C VAL A 197 15.29 5.02 9.94
N VAL A 198 13.98 4.88 10.10
CA VAL A 198 12.95 5.90 9.89
C VAL A 198 12.21 6.13 11.20
N ALA A 199 12.01 7.40 11.57
CA ALA A 199 11.50 7.78 12.89
C ALA A 199 10.05 7.35 13.15
N GLU A 200 9.18 7.44 12.13
CA GLU A 200 7.75 7.13 12.22
C GLU A 200 7.35 6.16 11.11
N CYS A 201 7.21 4.87 11.45
CA CYS A 201 6.78 3.83 10.53
C CYS A 201 5.40 3.31 10.90
N THR A 202 4.42 3.54 10.03
CA THR A 202 3.03 3.15 10.28
C THR A 202 2.43 2.34 9.14
N ASN A 203 1.34 1.64 9.47
CA ASN A 203 0.46 0.98 8.51
C ASN A 203 -0.97 1.46 8.75
N ILE A 204 -1.66 1.94 7.73
CA ILE A 204 -2.99 2.53 7.87
C ILE A 204 -4.08 1.68 7.22
N SER A 205 -5.27 1.65 7.84
CA SER A 205 -6.44 0.94 7.31
C SER A 205 -6.89 1.51 5.96
N VAL A 206 -7.07 0.64 4.97
CA VAL A 206 -7.45 1.01 3.61
C VAL A 206 -8.77 0.39 3.12
N GLY A 207 -9.50 -0.28 4.02
CA GLY A 207 -10.89 -0.68 3.79
C GLY A 207 -11.09 -2.06 3.21
N TYR A 208 -10.10 -2.95 3.24
CA TYR A 208 -10.35 -4.36 2.99
C TYR A 208 -10.62 -5.11 4.30
N TYR A 209 -11.26 -6.27 4.19
CA TYR A 209 -11.66 -7.12 5.30
C TYR A 209 -11.43 -8.58 4.96
N SER A 210 -11.17 -9.40 5.98
CA SER A 210 -11.01 -10.85 5.86
C SER A 210 -9.94 -11.25 4.84
N GLN A 211 -8.84 -10.48 4.77
CA GLN A 211 -7.70 -10.75 3.89
C GLN A 211 -7.23 -12.21 4.03
N HIS A 212 -6.57 -12.72 2.98
CA HIS A 212 -6.05 -14.07 2.91
C HIS A 212 -7.13 -15.18 2.96
N THR A 213 -8.41 -14.82 2.79
CA THR A 213 -9.51 -15.78 2.76
C THR A 213 -10.42 -15.57 1.55
N SER A 214 -11.23 -16.58 1.22
CA SER A 214 -12.26 -16.48 0.18
C SER A 214 -13.41 -15.51 0.51
N LYS A 215 -13.41 -14.93 1.72
CA LYS A 215 -14.37 -13.91 2.16
C LYS A 215 -13.79 -12.50 2.08
N GLU A 216 -12.59 -12.37 1.54
CA GLU A 216 -11.96 -11.06 1.39
C GLU A 216 -12.84 -10.13 0.58
N SER A 217 -12.94 -8.89 1.06
CA SER A 217 -13.74 -7.84 0.43
C SER A 217 -13.06 -6.48 0.56
N GLN A 218 -13.34 -5.57 -0.38
CA GLN A 218 -12.85 -4.19 -0.38
C GLN A 218 -14.00 -3.20 -0.40
N ASP A 219 -14.05 -2.29 0.58
CA ASP A 219 -14.95 -1.12 0.55
C ASP A 219 -14.33 0.01 -0.30
N TYR A 220 -14.88 0.20 -1.49
CA TYR A 220 -14.44 1.27 -2.39
C TYR A 220 -14.76 2.68 -1.84
N THR A 221 -15.81 2.84 -1.05
CA THR A 221 -16.17 4.16 -0.50
C THR A 221 -15.10 4.65 0.46
N LEU A 222 -14.64 3.78 1.34
CA LEU A 222 -13.56 4.11 2.26
C LEU A 222 -12.26 4.35 1.51
N LEU A 223 -11.88 3.47 0.59
CA LEU A 223 -10.65 3.61 -0.20
C LEU A 223 -10.60 4.96 -0.92
N ARG A 224 -11.73 5.41 -1.48
CA ARG A 224 -11.83 6.73 -2.10
C ARG A 224 -11.67 7.88 -1.09
N HIS A 225 -12.10 7.71 0.16
CA HIS A 225 -11.84 8.68 1.24
C HIS A 225 -10.35 8.72 1.60
N CYS A 226 -9.69 7.56 1.69
CA CYS A 226 -8.23 7.49 1.90
C CYS A 226 -7.49 8.25 0.80
N LEU A 227 -7.79 8.01 -0.48
CA LEU A 227 -7.17 8.74 -1.58
C LEU A 227 -7.36 10.26 -1.47
N ARG A 228 -8.58 10.72 -1.18
CA ARG A 228 -8.87 12.14 -1.01
C ARG A 228 -8.12 12.75 0.18
N GLY A 229 -7.97 11.99 1.26
CA GLY A 229 -7.19 12.37 2.43
C GLY A 229 -5.71 12.50 2.09
N SER A 230 -5.15 11.47 1.46
CA SER A 230 -3.72 11.44 1.10
C SER A 230 -3.32 12.55 0.13
N VAL A 231 -4.20 12.94 -0.79
CA VAL A 231 -3.95 14.10 -1.68
C VAL A 231 -3.86 15.43 -0.91
N ARG A 232 -4.39 15.53 0.32
CA ARG A 232 -4.24 16.74 1.16
C ARG A 232 -2.85 16.87 1.78
N LEU A 233 -2.00 15.84 1.70
CA LEU A 233 -0.59 15.95 2.06
C LEU A 233 0.15 16.95 1.16
N ILE A 234 -0.41 17.30 0.00
CA ILE A 234 0.06 18.44 -0.84
C ILE A 234 -0.19 19.73 -0.06
N GLY A 235 0.86 20.32 0.51
CA GLY A 235 0.78 21.62 1.21
C GLY A 235 0.72 21.55 2.73
N ALA A 236 0.98 20.39 3.33
CA ALA A 236 1.20 20.23 4.77
C ALA A 236 2.69 20.37 5.15
N SER A 237 3.56 20.67 4.19
CA SER A 237 5.01 20.94 4.33
C SER A 237 5.28 22.41 4.57
#